data_315ef54f158ce9d23b879f442d647be5
#
_entry.id   315ef54f158ce9d23b879f442d647be5
#
_cell.length_a   1.000
_cell.length_b   1.000
_cell.length_c   1.000
_cell.angle_alpha   90.00
_cell.angle_beta   90.00
_cell.angle_gamma   90.00
#
_symmetry.space_group_name_H-M   'P 1'
#
loop_
_entity.id
_entity.type
_entity.pdbx_description
1 polymer ?
#
loop_
_entity_poly.entity_id
_entity_poly.type
_entity_poly.pdbx_seq_one_letter_code
_entity_poly.pdbx_strand_id
1 'polypeptide(L)'
;MAMDIHTLMEMSQAQLDDLFTKSDAGPIPDGAAKGTAIIAPGTVFSPAIAQAINFFAWQGKTFDGPHGVLRNRISVLGLNAIVAEVYKGPSWHDQKECIILDYSKTSTVAGWIRDEMRLLEPGTYLGKVYGGQKPLINFALQFD
;
A
#
# COMPACT_ATOMS: atom_id res chain seq x y z
N MET A 1 10.72 -14.91 -12.18
CA MET A 1 10.52 -13.85 -13.18
C MET A 1 10.13 -12.57 -12.48
N ALA A 2 10.84 -11.48 -12.76
CA ALA A 2 10.56 -10.20 -12.14
C ALA A 2 9.23 -9.62 -12.66
N MET A 3 8.39 -9.16 -11.75
CA MET A 3 7.14 -8.50 -12.10
C MET A 3 7.42 -7.02 -12.36
N ASP A 4 7.25 -6.59 -13.60
CA ASP A 4 7.46 -5.21 -14.00
C ASP A 4 6.29 -4.33 -13.52
N ILE A 5 6.61 -3.13 -13.04
CA ILE A 5 5.62 -2.14 -12.64
C ILE A 5 4.64 -1.83 -13.79
N HIS A 6 5.14 -1.74 -15.02
CA HIS A 6 4.27 -1.48 -16.17
C HIS A 6 3.23 -2.60 -16.36
N THR A 7 3.62 -3.85 -16.13
CA THR A 7 2.70 -4.98 -16.20
C THR A 7 1.60 -4.84 -15.15
N LEU A 8 1.98 -4.49 -13.92
CA LEU A 8 1.00 -4.28 -12.85
C LEU A 8 0.04 -3.14 -13.16
N MET A 9 0.55 -2.04 -13.73
CA MET A 9 -0.27 -0.87 -14.06
C MET A 9 -1.28 -1.14 -15.18
N GLU A 10 -1.06 -2.17 -16.00
CA GLU A 10 -1.95 -2.55 -17.08
C GLU A 10 -2.99 -3.59 -16.67
N MET A 11 -2.87 -4.16 -15.49
CA MET A 11 -3.78 -5.20 -15.01
C MET A 11 -5.16 -4.64 -14.67
N SER A 12 -6.19 -5.44 -14.95
CA SER A 12 -7.54 -5.16 -14.46
C SER A 12 -7.59 -5.34 -12.94
N GLN A 13 -8.63 -4.80 -12.30
CA GLN A 13 -8.82 -5.00 -10.87
C GLN A 13 -8.93 -6.49 -10.54
N ALA A 14 -9.63 -7.27 -11.38
CA ALA A 14 -9.76 -8.72 -11.18
C ALA A 14 -8.39 -9.42 -11.23
N GLN A 15 -7.52 -9.02 -12.13
CA GLN A 15 -6.18 -9.58 -12.24
C GLN A 15 -5.31 -9.20 -11.03
N LEU A 16 -5.40 -7.96 -10.58
CA LEU A 16 -4.68 -7.50 -9.38
C LEU A 16 -5.18 -8.24 -8.14
N ASP A 17 -6.49 -8.43 -8.00
CA ASP A 17 -7.08 -9.15 -6.88
C ASP A 17 -6.65 -10.61 -6.87
N ASP A 18 -6.62 -11.26 -8.04
CA ASP A 18 -6.18 -12.64 -8.17
C ASP A 18 -4.71 -12.78 -7.78
N LEU A 19 -3.86 -11.87 -8.24
CA LEU A 19 -2.45 -11.85 -7.90
C LEU A 19 -2.24 -11.67 -6.39
N PHE A 20 -2.99 -10.75 -5.79
CA PHE A 20 -2.95 -10.50 -4.35
C PHE A 20 -3.37 -11.76 -3.56
N THR A 21 -4.45 -12.40 -3.99
CA THR A 21 -4.97 -13.61 -3.35
C THR A 21 -3.94 -14.76 -3.38
N LYS A 22 -3.19 -14.89 -4.46
CA LYS A 22 -2.20 -15.94 -4.64
C LYS A 22 -0.87 -15.66 -3.93
N SER A 23 -0.66 -14.45 -3.46
CA SER A 23 0.60 -14.03 -2.84
C SER A 23 0.56 -14.24 -1.33
N ASP A 24 1.71 -14.57 -0.74
CA ASP A 24 1.87 -14.63 0.70
C ASP A 24 2.25 -13.27 1.26
N ALA A 25 2.00 -13.07 2.56
CA ALA A 25 2.33 -11.80 3.22
C ALA A 25 3.81 -11.45 3.08
N GLY A 26 4.67 -12.43 3.25
CA GLY A 26 6.11 -12.18 3.30
C GLY A 26 6.54 -11.52 4.59
N PRO A 27 7.82 -11.19 4.72
CA PRO A 27 8.33 -10.51 5.91
C PRO A 27 7.91 -9.04 5.89
N ILE A 28 7.73 -8.46 7.08
CA ILE A 28 7.57 -7.01 7.22
C ILE A 28 8.89 -6.38 6.77
N PRO A 29 8.86 -5.48 5.77
CA PRO A 29 10.10 -4.92 5.25
C PRO A 29 10.68 -3.86 6.17
N ASP A 30 11.94 -3.50 5.89
CA ASP A 30 12.65 -2.43 6.56
C ASP A 30 13.28 -1.52 5.52
N GLY A 31 13.41 -0.23 5.83
CA GLY A 31 14.06 0.73 4.95
C GLY A 31 13.10 1.47 4.03
N ALA A 32 13.68 2.22 3.10
CA ALA A 32 12.94 3.09 2.19
C ALA A 32 12.44 2.33 0.97
N ALA A 33 11.21 2.62 0.58
CA ALA A 33 10.58 2.04 -0.60
C ALA A 33 10.13 3.13 -1.56
N LYS A 34 10.18 2.80 -2.85
CA LYS A 34 9.54 3.59 -3.90
C LYS A 34 8.11 3.10 -4.07
N GLY A 35 7.13 3.99 -3.91
CA GLY A 35 5.71 3.67 -4.08
C GLY A 35 5.20 4.08 -5.45
N THR A 36 4.36 3.24 -6.04
CA THR A 36 3.68 3.51 -7.30
C THR A 36 2.19 3.23 -7.11
N ALA A 37 1.34 4.24 -7.31
CA ALA A 37 -0.11 4.05 -7.28
C ALA A 37 -0.54 3.32 -8.56
N ILE A 38 -1.39 2.32 -8.40
CA ILE A 38 -1.92 1.52 -9.51
C ILE A 38 -3.43 1.71 -9.54
N ILE A 39 -3.91 2.36 -10.60
CA ILE A 39 -5.33 2.62 -10.79
C ILE A 39 -5.82 1.73 -11.91
N ALA A 40 -6.65 0.75 -11.59
CA ALA A 40 -7.14 -0.20 -12.58
C ALA A 40 -7.97 0.50 -13.65
N PRO A 41 -7.91 0.05 -14.92
CA PRO A 41 -8.76 0.59 -15.98
C PRO A 41 -10.24 0.48 -15.60
N GLY A 42 -10.99 1.52 -15.91
CA GLY A 42 -12.42 1.57 -15.60
C GLY A 42 -12.77 2.06 -14.22
N THR A 43 -11.77 2.43 -13.41
CA THR A 43 -12.02 3.00 -12.08
C THR A 43 -12.77 4.33 -12.20
N VAL A 44 -13.88 4.43 -11.47
CA VAL A 44 -14.64 5.67 -11.40
C VAL A 44 -14.03 6.55 -10.32
N PHE A 45 -13.53 7.71 -10.70
CA PHE A 45 -12.91 8.62 -9.76
C PHE A 45 -13.93 9.22 -8.81
N SER A 46 -13.60 9.20 -7.53
CA SER A 46 -14.36 9.84 -6.47
C SER A 46 -13.43 10.76 -5.69
N PRO A 47 -13.96 11.67 -4.85
CA PRO A 47 -13.10 12.47 -3.98
C PRO A 47 -12.21 11.63 -3.09
N ALA A 48 -12.69 10.49 -2.58
CA ALA A 48 -11.91 9.59 -1.75
C ALA A 48 -10.73 8.98 -2.53
N ILE A 49 -10.97 8.56 -3.78
CA ILE A 49 -9.91 8.02 -4.64
C ILE A 49 -8.88 9.10 -4.97
N ALA A 50 -9.33 10.31 -5.27
CA ALA A 50 -8.42 11.43 -5.55
C ALA A 50 -7.52 11.72 -4.35
N GLN A 51 -8.08 11.71 -3.13
CA GLN A 51 -7.30 11.90 -1.92
C GLN A 51 -6.31 10.76 -1.70
N ALA A 52 -6.72 9.52 -1.95
CA ALA A 52 -5.82 8.37 -1.83
C ALA A 52 -4.66 8.45 -2.81
N ILE A 53 -4.91 8.86 -4.05
CA ILE A 53 -3.88 9.05 -5.07
C ILE A 53 -2.90 10.15 -4.62
N ASN A 54 -3.43 11.29 -4.19
CA ASN A 54 -2.59 12.39 -3.73
C ASN A 54 -1.77 11.99 -2.51
N PHE A 55 -2.39 11.31 -1.55
CA PHE A 55 -1.71 10.79 -0.37
C PHE A 55 -0.55 9.87 -0.73
N PHE A 56 -0.74 9.04 -1.76
CA PHE A 56 0.26 8.04 -2.15
C PHE A 56 1.33 8.61 -3.10
N ALA A 57 0.95 9.48 -4.04
CA ALA A 57 1.81 9.94 -5.12
C ALA A 57 2.99 10.81 -4.66
N TRP A 58 2.88 11.46 -3.50
CA TRP A 58 3.87 12.40 -3.01
C TRP A 58 4.90 11.76 -2.10
N GLN A 59 4.90 10.42 -1.95
CA GLN A 59 5.56 9.85 -0.80
C GLN A 59 6.49 8.71 -1.10
N GLY A 60 7.71 8.85 -0.60
CA GLY A 60 8.48 7.68 -0.24
C GLY A 60 7.93 7.13 1.07
N LYS A 61 7.97 5.81 1.22
CA LYS A 61 7.62 5.15 2.46
C LYS A 61 8.88 4.59 3.09
N THR A 62 9.10 4.92 4.36
CA THR A 62 10.23 4.39 5.12
C THR A 62 9.70 3.49 6.21
N PHE A 63 10.08 2.23 6.17
CA PHE A 63 9.66 1.23 7.14
C PHE A 63 10.71 1.07 8.23
N ASP A 64 10.23 1.04 9.46
CA ASP A 64 11.01 0.64 10.63
C ASP A 64 10.45 -0.72 11.07
N GLY A 65 10.94 -1.79 10.43
CA GLY A 65 10.45 -3.14 10.67
C GLY A 65 10.56 -3.58 12.13
N PRO A 66 11.72 -3.37 12.79
CA PRO A 66 11.89 -3.76 14.19
C PRO A 66 10.90 -3.08 15.15
N HIS A 67 10.46 -1.86 14.86
CA HIS A 67 9.51 -1.14 15.69
C HIS A 67 8.06 -1.22 15.20
N GLY A 68 7.81 -1.90 14.06
CA GLY A 68 6.47 -2.06 13.52
C GLY A 68 5.83 -0.74 13.11
N VAL A 69 6.60 0.18 12.56
CA VAL A 69 6.10 1.49 12.12
C VAL A 69 6.51 1.81 10.69
N LEU A 70 5.67 2.57 10.02
CA LEU A 70 5.91 3.12 8.70
C LEU A 70 5.78 4.64 8.78
N ARG A 71 6.70 5.34 8.15
CA ARG A 71 6.64 6.80 8.01
C ARG A 71 6.50 7.15 6.54
N ASN A 72 5.48 7.93 6.22
CA ASN A 72 5.30 8.50 4.90
C ASN A 72 6.00 9.84 4.82
N ARG A 73 6.84 9.98 3.82
CA ARG A 73 7.48 11.25 3.54
C ARG A 73 6.48 12.15 2.83
N ILE A 74 6.13 13.28 3.44
CA ILE A 74 5.17 14.21 2.88
C ILE A 74 5.85 15.52 2.57
N SER A 75 5.48 16.08 1.43
CA SER A 75 5.74 17.44 0.99
C SER A 75 7.16 17.73 0.56
N VAL A 76 7.29 18.88 -0.05
CA VAL A 76 8.54 19.47 -0.50
C VAL A 76 9.59 19.61 0.62
N LEU A 77 9.16 19.55 1.88
CA LEU A 77 10.06 19.63 3.02
C LEU A 77 10.65 18.27 3.42
N GLY A 78 10.16 17.18 2.83
CA GLY A 78 10.66 15.84 3.12
C GLY A 78 10.41 15.36 4.54
N LEU A 79 9.42 15.91 5.22
CA LEU A 79 9.10 15.56 6.59
C LEU A 79 8.36 14.23 6.65
N ASN A 80 8.71 13.38 7.60
CA ASN A 80 8.02 12.12 7.87
C ASN A 80 6.80 12.40 8.74
N ALA A 81 5.75 12.97 8.14
CA ALA A 81 4.65 13.55 8.88
C ALA A 81 3.47 12.61 9.10
N ILE A 82 3.34 11.53 8.33
CA ILE A 82 2.26 10.55 8.51
C ILE A 82 2.86 9.20 8.86
N VAL A 83 2.42 8.66 10.00
CA VAL A 83 2.92 7.41 10.55
C VAL A 83 1.82 6.37 10.54
N ALA A 84 2.16 5.13 10.23
CA ALA A 84 1.26 3.99 10.37
C ALA A 84 1.89 2.94 11.28
N GLU A 85 1.06 2.20 11.98
CA GLU A 85 1.48 0.96 12.61
C GLU A 85 1.54 -0.13 11.54
N VAL A 86 2.54 -0.99 11.61
CA VAL A 86 2.74 -2.07 10.64
C VAL A 86 2.71 -3.40 11.37
N TYR A 87 1.80 -4.27 10.98
CA TYR A 87 1.65 -5.59 11.59
C TYR A 87 1.00 -6.57 10.62
N LYS A 88 1.06 -7.85 10.94
CA LYS A 88 0.40 -8.89 10.15
C LYS A 88 -0.96 -9.22 10.73
N GLY A 89 -1.93 -9.43 9.85
CA GLY A 89 -3.28 -9.78 10.25
C GLY A 89 -4.12 -10.20 9.07
N PRO A 90 -5.41 -10.50 9.29
CA PRO A 90 -6.29 -10.95 8.21
C PRO A 90 -6.62 -9.83 7.25
N SER A 91 -6.55 -10.13 5.95
CA SER A 91 -6.94 -9.22 4.89
C SER A 91 -8.45 -9.03 4.86
N TRP A 92 -8.90 -7.83 4.60
CA TRP A 92 -10.32 -7.57 4.35
C TRP A 92 -10.79 -8.15 3.01
N HIS A 93 -9.84 -8.46 2.13
CA HIS A 93 -10.17 -9.01 0.81
C HIS A 93 -10.49 -10.51 0.86
N ASP A 94 -9.66 -11.31 1.55
CA ASP A 94 -9.78 -12.77 1.53
C ASP A 94 -9.58 -13.45 2.90
N GLN A 95 -9.44 -12.69 3.97
CA GLN A 95 -9.24 -13.17 5.34
C GLN A 95 -7.92 -13.90 5.58
N LYS A 96 -7.07 -14.04 4.57
CA LYS A 96 -5.75 -14.63 4.74
C LYS A 96 -4.75 -13.59 5.21
N GLU A 97 -3.62 -14.03 5.76
CA GLU A 97 -2.61 -13.13 6.31
C GLU A 97 -2.09 -12.15 5.26
N CYS A 98 -1.98 -10.90 5.66
CA CYS A 98 -1.32 -9.84 4.91
C CYS A 98 -0.56 -8.94 5.87
N ILE A 99 0.20 -7.99 5.32
CA ILE A 99 0.83 -6.92 6.10
C ILE A 99 -0.13 -5.74 6.09
N ILE A 100 -0.47 -5.25 7.27
CA ILE A 100 -1.43 -4.15 7.45
C ILE A 100 -0.67 -2.88 7.78
N LEU A 101 -0.99 -1.79 7.09
CA LEU A 101 -0.51 -0.44 7.38
C LEU A 101 -1.70 0.32 7.95
N ASP A 102 -1.69 0.52 9.26
CA ASP A 102 -2.83 1.03 10.02
C ASP A 102 -2.54 2.45 10.49
N TYR A 103 -3.30 3.40 9.95
CA TYR A 103 -3.16 4.82 10.29
C TYR A 103 -4.17 5.27 11.34
N SER A 104 -5.07 4.41 11.76
CA SER A 104 -6.23 4.79 12.59
C SER A 104 -5.86 5.38 13.96
N LYS A 105 -4.73 4.95 14.53
CA LYS A 105 -4.30 5.39 15.84
C LYS A 105 -3.18 6.41 15.81
N THR A 106 -2.57 6.61 14.65
CA THR A 106 -1.32 7.36 14.54
C THR A 106 -1.46 8.64 13.72
N SER A 107 -2.54 8.80 12.97
CA SER A 107 -2.73 9.96 12.12
C SER A 107 -4.17 10.45 12.16
N THR A 108 -4.35 11.74 12.40
CA THR A 108 -5.68 12.37 12.30
C THR A 108 -6.06 12.66 10.86
N VAL A 109 -5.08 12.89 10.00
CA VAL A 109 -5.31 13.21 8.57
C VAL A 109 -5.61 11.97 7.77
N ALA A 110 -4.91 10.87 8.01
CA ALA A 110 -5.01 9.64 7.25
C ALA A 110 -5.67 8.49 8.04
N GLY A 111 -6.27 8.78 9.19
CA GLY A 111 -6.83 7.75 10.06
C GLY A 111 -7.98 6.96 9.44
N TRP A 112 -8.58 7.45 8.35
CA TRP A 112 -9.63 6.75 7.61
C TRP A 112 -9.08 5.77 6.56
N ILE A 113 -7.75 5.75 6.37
CA ILE A 113 -7.07 4.89 5.40
C ILE A 113 -6.49 3.67 6.10
N ARG A 114 -6.63 2.52 5.45
CA ARG A 114 -5.95 1.27 5.79
C ARG A 114 -5.33 0.70 4.53
N ASP A 115 -4.06 0.38 4.59
CA ASP A 115 -3.39 -0.31 3.49
C ASP A 115 -3.14 -1.77 3.88
N GLU A 116 -3.20 -2.65 2.90
CA GLU A 116 -2.80 -4.04 3.01
C GLU A 116 -1.82 -4.36 1.92
N MET A 117 -0.82 -5.18 2.20
CA MET A 117 0.12 -5.58 1.15
C MET A 117 0.61 -7.01 1.34
N ARG A 118 1.07 -7.60 0.24
CA ARG A 118 1.68 -8.93 0.18
C ARG A 118 2.89 -8.91 -0.73
N LEU A 119 3.82 -9.80 -0.43
CA LEU A 119 5.06 -9.93 -1.18
C LEU A 119 4.79 -10.64 -2.52
N LEU A 120 5.12 -9.97 -3.63
CA LEU A 120 5.05 -10.59 -4.97
C LEU A 120 6.33 -11.36 -5.27
N GLU A 121 7.46 -10.73 -4.99
CA GLU A 121 8.80 -11.27 -5.21
C GLU A 121 9.75 -10.50 -4.29
N PRO A 122 10.99 -10.97 -4.09
CA PRO A 122 11.91 -10.26 -3.21
C PRO A 122 12.01 -8.78 -3.58
N GLY A 123 11.75 -7.92 -2.61
CA GLY A 123 11.81 -6.47 -2.77
C GLY A 123 10.59 -5.80 -3.37
N THR A 124 9.57 -6.55 -3.80
CA THR A 124 8.38 -5.95 -4.43
C THR A 124 7.11 -6.45 -3.75
N TYR A 125 6.31 -5.49 -3.28
CA TYR A 125 5.03 -5.76 -2.60
C TYR A 125 3.87 -5.17 -3.42
N LEU A 126 2.77 -5.90 -3.48
CA LEU A 126 1.51 -5.41 -4.05
C LEU A 126 0.56 -5.09 -2.91
N GLY A 127 -0.08 -3.93 -2.98
CA GLY A 127 -0.97 -3.50 -1.93
C GLY A 127 -2.32 -3.00 -2.41
N LYS A 128 -3.20 -2.84 -1.45
CA LYS A 128 -4.54 -2.28 -1.61
C LYS A 128 -4.71 -1.16 -0.60
N VAL A 129 -5.33 -0.06 -1.06
CA VAL A 129 -5.69 1.06 -0.19
C VAL A 129 -7.18 1.02 0.05
N TYR A 130 -7.56 0.96 1.32
CA TYR A 130 -8.96 1.03 1.76
C TYR A 130 -9.23 2.39 2.40
N GLY A 131 -10.37 2.96 2.10
CA GLY A 131 -10.86 4.16 2.77
C GLY A 131 -12.23 3.87 3.36
N GLY A 132 -12.34 3.91 4.69
CA GLY A 132 -13.59 3.61 5.36
C GLY A 132 -14.18 2.26 4.99
N GLN A 133 -13.38 1.22 4.86
CA GLN A 133 -13.73 -0.14 4.48
C GLN A 133 -13.98 -0.37 2.99
N LYS A 134 -13.87 0.65 2.16
CA LYS A 134 -14.00 0.50 0.70
C LYS A 134 -12.65 0.43 0.04
N PRO A 135 -12.42 -0.54 -0.88
CA PRO A 135 -11.19 -0.52 -1.67
C PRO A 135 -11.20 0.68 -2.61
N LEU A 136 -10.09 1.41 -2.64
CA LEU A 136 -9.96 2.63 -3.43
C LEU A 136 -9.01 2.44 -4.62
N ILE A 137 -7.75 2.14 -4.32
CA ILE A 137 -6.72 1.95 -5.35
C ILE A 137 -5.80 0.81 -4.93
N ASN A 138 -4.91 0.43 -5.84
CA ASN A 138 -3.83 -0.51 -5.57
C ASN A 138 -2.50 0.25 -5.56
N PHE A 139 -1.45 -0.40 -5.10
CA PHE A 139 -0.12 0.19 -5.15
C PHE A 139 0.95 -0.90 -5.20
N ALA A 140 2.13 -0.50 -5.60
CA ALA A 140 3.31 -1.34 -5.49
C ALA A 140 4.37 -0.59 -4.69
N LEU A 141 5.11 -1.33 -3.86
CA LEU A 141 6.28 -0.82 -3.17
C LEU A 141 7.50 -1.62 -3.62
N GLN A 142 8.55 -0.90 -3.98
CA GLN A 142 9.80 -1.51 -4.40
C GLN A 142 10.93 -1.06 -3.47
N PHE A 143 11.63 -2.04 -2.94
CA PHE A 143 12.81 -1.85 -2.08
C PHE A 143 14.07 -2.19 -2.87
N ASP A 144 15.14 -1.48 -2.60
CA ASP A 144 16.45 -1.78 -3.20
C ASP A 144 17.07 -3.06 -2.64
#